data_78992198fbea52561383e124cbdf6d9d
#
_entry.id   78992198fbea52561383e124cbdf6d9d
#
_cell.length_a   1.000
_cell.length_b   1.000
_cell.length_c   1.000
_cell.angle_alpha   90.00
_cell.angle_beta   90.00
_cell.angle_gamma   90.00
#
_symmetry.space_group_name_H-M   'P 1'
#
loop_
_entity.id
_entity.type
_entity.pdbx_description
1 polymer ?
#
loop_
_entity_poly.entity_id
_entity_poly.type
_entity_poly.pdbx_seq_one_letter_code
_entity_poly.pdbx_strand_id
1 'polypeptide(L)'
;MSMRLGADLSSIAYDATIAAEATAKLARKTSPISKEDALKTGADFASLVREQIDPNALIFVFGSTVKGEADINSDIDIAVVTEVYGNDVMNAYVALSLLANEVSWDIEIHAVAPIDWQRGDPHVLEIKKWGVPA
;
A
#
# COMPACT_ATOMS: atom_id res chain seq x y z
N MET A 1 -27.99 -19.00 -16.62
CA MET A 1 -27.25 -19.68 -16.02
C MET A 1 -25.88 -19.62 -16.38
N SER A 2 -25.53 -19.46 -17.50
CA SER A 2 -24.15 -19.25 -17.74
C SER A 2 -23.60 -18.07 -16.99
N MET A 3 -24.43 -17.08 -16.76
CA MET A 3 -24.02 -16.01 -15.89
C MET A 3 -23.60 -16.52 -14.54
N ARG A 4 -24.36 -17.49 -14.04
CA ARG A 4 -23.98 -18.09 -12.80
C ARG A 4 -22.65 -18.81 -12.92
N LEU A 5 -22.40 -19.48 -14.01
CA LEU A 5 -21.12 -20.12 -14.25
C LEU A 5 -19.99 -19.10 -14.28
N GLY A 6 -20.21 -17.96 -14.94
CA GLY A 6 -19.25 -16.89 -14.97
C GLY A 6 -18.97 -16.33 -13.59
N ALA A 7 -20.01 -16.16 -12.77
CA ALA A 7 -19.85 -15.72 -11.41
C ALA A 7 -19.05 -16.72 -10.58
N ASP A 8 -19.29 -18.00 -10.78
CA ASP A 8 -18.56 -19.04 -10.07
C ASP A 8 -17.08 -19.00 -10.41
N LEU A 9 -16.76 -18.81 -11.68
CA LEU A 9 -15.36 -18.69 -12.11
C LEU A 9 -14.69 -17.47 -11.53
N SER A 10 -15.39 -16.34 -11.44
CA SER A 10 -14.86 -15.15 -10.81
C SER A 10 -14.57 -15.37 -9.33
N SER A 11 -15.47 -16.07 -8.64
CA SER A 11 -15.29 -16.38 -7.24
C SER A 11 -14.09 -17.31 -7.02
N ILE A 12 -13.89 -18.30 -7.87
CA ILE A 12 -12.75 -19.19 -7.80
C ILE A 12 -11.45 -18.44 -8.01
N ALA A 13 -11.40 -17.53 -8.98
CA ALA A 13 -10.21 -16.74 -9.24
C ALA A 13 -9.88 -15.83 -8.06
N TYR A 14 -10.89 -15.23 -7.45
CA TYR A 14 -10.71 -14.37 -6.29
C TYR A 14 -10.17 -15.17 -5.11
N ASP A 15 -10.73 -16.34 -4.84
CA ASP A 15 -10.27 -17.19 -3.75
C ASP A 15 -8.82 -17.65 -3.96
N ALA A 16 -8.46 -17.97 -5.20
CA ALA A 16 -7.10 -18.36 -5.52
C ALA A 16 -6.12 -17.21 -5.28
N THR A 17 -6.51 -15.97 -5.58
CA THR A 17 -5.69 -14.79 -5.33
C THR A 17 -5.48 -14.58 -3.84
N ILE A 18 -6.54 -14.71 -3.05
CA ILE A 18 -6.46 -14.58 -1.59
C ILE A 18 -5.56 -15.68 -1.02
N ALA A 19 -5.70 -16.91 -1.48
CA ALA A 19 -4.87 -18.01 -1.02
C ALA A 19 -3.40 -17.79 -1.35
N ALA A 20 -3.10 -17.28 -2.55
CA ALA A 20 -1.74 -16.98 -2.94
C ALA A 20 -1.15 -15.86 -2.08
N GLU A 21 -1.92 -14.83 -1.79
CA GLU A 21 -1.51 -13.74 -0.90
C GLU A 21 -1.21 -14.25 0.51
N ALA A 22 -2.10 -15.07 1.06
CA ALA A 22 -1.92 -15.65 2.39
C ALA A 22 -0.67 -16.53 2.44
N THR A 23 -0.44 -17.31 1.39
CA THR A 23 0.74 -18.17 1.29
C THR A 23 2.02 -17.36 1.23
N ALA A 24 2.03 -16.28 0.44
CA ALA A 24 3.19 -15.41 0.33
C ALA A 24 3.53 -14.75 1.67
N LYS A 25 2.53 -14.24 2.37
CA LYS A 25 2.71 -13.65 3.70
C LYS A 25 3.20 -14.67 4.71
N LEU A 26 2.64 -15.87 4.68
CA LEU A 26 3.05 -16.93 5.59
C LEU A 26 4.48 -17.36 5.34
N ALA A 27 4.88 -17.48 4.08
CA ALA A 27 6.24 -17.85 3.72
C ALA A 27 7.28 -16.83 4.21
N ARG A 28 6.88 -15.55 4.29
CA ARG A 28 7.76 -14.48 4.76
C ARG A 28 7.88 -14.38 6.27
N LYS A 29 7.00 -15.03 7.02
CA LYS A 29 6.95 -14.90 8.49
C LYS A 29 8.17 -15.49 9.22
N THR A 30 9.17 -15.94 8.49
CA THR A 30 10.41 -16.41 9.08
C THR A 30 11.44 -15.30 9.29
N SER A 31 11.22 -14.13 8.69
CA SER A 31 12.11 -12.99 8.88
C SER A 31 11.39 -11.68 8.62
N PRO A 32 11.75 -10.60 9.35
CA PRO A 32 11.19 -9.28 9.10
C PRO A 32 11.63 -8.74 7.75
N ILE A 33 10.83 -7.79 7.21
CA ILE A 33 11.21 -7.05 6.03
C ILE A 33 12.34 -6.09 6.41
N SER A 34 13.43 -6.09 5.65
CA SER A 34 14.51 -5.14 5.87
C SER A 34 14.09 -3.75 5.43
N LYS A 35 14.74 -2.73 6.00
CA LYS A 35 14.53 -1.35 5.56
C LYS A 35 14.84 -1.19 4.07
N GLU A 36 15.91 -1.81 3.59
CA GLU A 36 16.30 -1.76 2.18
C GLU A 36 15.21 -2.30 1.28
N ASP A 37 14.65 -3.47 1.62
CA ASP A 37 13.58 -4.07 0.83
C ASP A 37 12.30 -3.25 0.88
N ALA A 38 11.97 -2.68 2.05
CA ALA A 38 10.81 -1.80 2.19
C ALA A 38 10.94 -0.56 1.30
N LEU A 39 12.13 0.06 1.26
CA LEU A 39 12.36 1.23 0.44
C LEU A 39 12.33 0.91 -1.05
N LYS A 40 12.85 -0.25 -1.43
CA LYS A 40 12.79 -0.70 -2.83
C LYS A 40 11.35 -0.95 -3.26
N THR A 41 10.58 -1.64 -2.44
CA THR A 41 9.15 -1.88 -2.71
C THR A 41 8.40 -0.55 -2.81
N GLY A 42 8.68 0.39 -1.93
CA GLY A 42 8.10 1.73 -1.97
C GLY A 42 8.41 2.47 -3.25
N ALA A 43 9.65 2.39 -3.72
CA ALA A 43 10.06 3.02 -4.97
C ALA A 43 9.34 2.41 -6.18
N ASP A 44 9.21 1.10 -6.22
CA ASP A 44 8.49 0.41 -7.29
C ASP A 44 7.02 0.82 -7.31
N PHE A 45 6.40 0.86 -6.14
CA PHE A 45 5.01 1.29 -6.03
C PHE A 45 4.83 2.76 -6.42
N ALA A 46 5.73 3.63 -5.96
CA ALA A 46 5.67 5.05 -6.29
C ALA A 46 5.74 5.29 -7.80
N SER A 47 6.56 4.53 -8.50
CA SER A 47 6.65 4.62 -9.96
C SER A 47 5.32 4.30 -10.62
N LEU A 48 4.63 3.25 -10.16
CA LEU A 48 3.32 2.90 -10.69
C LEU A 48 2.27 3.97 -10.40
N VAL A 49 2.25 4.51 -9.20
CA VAL A 49 1.30 5.57 -8.84
C VAL A 49 1.49 6.78 -9.74
N ARG A 50 2.73 7.21 -9.93
CA ARG A 50 3.01 8.39 -10.75
C ARG A 50 2.75 8.16 -12.22
N GLU A 51 2.89 6.93 -12.69
CA GLU A 51 2.59 6.57 -14.07
C GLU A 51 1.09 6.46 -14.33
N GLN A 52 0.34 5.84 -13.40
CA GLN A 52 -1.04 5.43 -13.66
C GLN A 52 -2.09 6.31 -12.98
N ILE A 53 -1.75 7.04 -11.93
CA ILE A 53 -2.73 7.80 -11.14
C ILE A 53 -2.39 9.28 -11.10
N ASP A 54 -1.23 9.64 -10.58
CA ASP A 54 -0.90 11.05 -10.33
C ASP A 54 0.63 11.26 -10.36
N PRO A 55 1.16 11.93 -11.40
CA PRO A 55 2.60 12.19 -11.48
C PRO A 55 3.10 13.10 -10.35
N ASN A 56 2.21 13.81 -9.67
CA ASN A 56 2.56 14.73 -8.60
C ASN A 56 2.29 14.19 -7.20
N ALA A 57 1.94 12.91 -7.07
CA ALA A 57 1.65 12.32 -5.77
C ALA A 57 2.87 12.40 -4.84
N LEU A 58 2.62 12.71 -3.57
CA LEU A 58 3.64 12.58 -2.53
C LEU A 58 3.52 11.20 -1.94
N ILE A 59 4.63 10.49 -1.87
CA ILE A 59 4.64 9.10 -1.42
C ILE A 59 5.79 8.90 -0.44
N PHE A 60 5.50 8.30 0.70
CA PHE A 60 6.47 8.06 1.75
C PHE A 60 6.36 6.65 2.30
N VAL A 61 7.50 6.00 2.48
CA VAL A 61 7.58 4.76 3.25
C VAL A 61 7.81 5.16 4.71
N PHE A 62 7.02 4.65 5.63
CA PHE A 62 7.16 5.00 7.04
C PHE A 62 6.85 3.79 7.92
N GLY A 63 6.77 4.01 9.22
CA GLY A 63 6.43 2.96 10.16
C GLY A 63 7.62 2.11 10.59
N SER A 64 7.35 0.92 11.10
CA SER A 64 8.36 0.09 11.74
C SER A 64 9.50 -0.34 10.82
N THR A 65 9.25 -0.53 9.53
CA THR A 65 10.30 -0.96 8.60
C THR A 65 11.39 0.10 8.42
N VAL A 66 11.04 1.38 8.44
CA VAL A 66 12.02 2.46 8.31
C VAL A 66 12.66 2.85 9.62
N LYS A 67 11.99 2.55 10.75
CA LYS A 67 12.53 2.81 12.09
C LYS A 67 13.49 1.72 12.57
N GLY A 68 13.58 0.60 11.87
CA GLY A 68 14.37 -0.54 12.31
C GLY A 68 13.71 -1.33 13.42
N GLU A 69 12.39 -1.24 13.55
CA GLU A 69 11.59 -1.88 14.60
C GLU A 69 10.66 -2.96 14.05
N ALA A 70 10.83 -3.34 12.79
CA ALA A 70 9.95 -4.32 12.16
C ALA A 70 10.15 -5.71 12.77
N ASP A 71 9.03 -6.40 12.94
CA ASP A 71 9.02 -7.82 13.28
C ASP A 71 8.44 -8.64 12.12
N ILE A 72 8.29 -9.95 12.32
CA ILE A 72 7.81 -10.84 11.26
C ILE A 72 6.37 -10.55 10.83
N ASN A 73 5.62 -9.79 11.61
CA ASN A 73 4.23 -9.44 11.31
C ASN A 73 4.08 -8.02 10.76
N SER A 74 5.18 -7.28 10.65
CA SER A 74 5.12 -5.89 10.16
C SER A 74 4.85 -5.86 8.67
N ASP A 75 3.99 -4.92 8.26
CA ASP A 75 3.75 -4.59 6.86
C ASP A 75 4.62 -3.40 6.46
N ILE A 76 4.62 -3.08 5.17
CA ILE A 76 5.29 -1.90 4.65
C ILE A 76 4.25 -0.78 4.59
N ASP A 77 4.36 0.18 5.51
CA ASP A 77 3.44 1.32 5.54
C ASP A 77 3.84 2.35 4.50
N ILE A 78 2.94 2.65 3.58
CA ILE A 78 3.16 3.65 2.55
C ILE A 78 2.05 4.68 2.58
N ALA A 79 2.42 5.94 2.78
CA ALA A 79 1.50 7.07 2.73
C ALA A 79 1.49 7.66 1.33
N VAL A 80 0.29 7.95 0.82
CA VAL A 80 0.11 8.59 -0.47
C VAL A 80 -0.77 9.81 -0.29
N VAL A 81 -0.26 10.96 -0.70
CA VAL A 81 -1.01 12.21 -0.73
C VAL A 81 -1.24 12.56 -2.20
N THR A 82 -2.49 12.59 -2.63
CA THR A 82 -2.84 12.90 -4.01
C THR A 82 -4.13 13.71 -4.05
N GLU A 83 -4.20 14.62 -5.00
CA GLU A 83 -5.39 15.43 -5.24
C GLU A 83 -6.41 14.75 -6.17
N VAL A 84 -6.03 13.65 -6.79
CA VAL A 84 -6.85 12.99 -7.82
C VAL A 84 -8.23 12.57 -7.30
N TYR A 85 -8.29 12.16 -6.04
CA TYR A 85 -9.55 11.72 -5.42
C TYR A 85 -10.18 12.80 -4.52
N GLY A 86 -9.65 14.01 -4.53
CA GLY A 86 -10.12 15.07 -3.65
C GLY A 86 -10.04 14.63 -2.19
N ASN A 87 -11.14 14.78 -1.46
CA ASN A 87 -11.22 14.37 -0.06
C ASN A 87 -11.84 12.97 0.11
N ASP A 88 -12.06 12.25 -0.98
CA ASP A 88 -12.63 10.90 -0.93
C ASP A 88 -11.53 9.88 -0.64
N VAL A 89 -11.16 9.82 0.64
CA VAL A 89 -10.05 8.95 1.10
C VAL A 89 -10.37 7.48 0.90
N MET A 90 -11.63 7.10 0.99
CA MET A 90 -12.01 5.71 0.81
C MET A 90 -11.78 5.26 -0.63
N ASN A 91 -12.17 6.09 -1.59
CA ASN A 91 -11.96 5.79 -3.00
C ASN A 91 -10.45 5.75 -3.31
N ALA A 92 -9.69 6.70 -2.76
CA ALA A 92 -8.24 6.71 -2.88
C ALA A 92 -7.63 5.43 -2.32
N TYR A 93 -8.04 5.04 -1.12
CA TYR A 93 -7.54 3.84 -0.46
C TYR A 93 -7.78 2.59 -1.32
N VAL A 94 -8.98 2.42 -1.86
CA VAL A 94 -9.30 1.25 -2.68
C VAL A 94 -8.45 1.22 -3.94
N ALA A 95 -8.39 2.32 -4.67
CA ALA A 95 -7.63 2.39 -5.93
C ALA A 95 -6.14 2.15 -5.69
N LEU A 96 -5.57 2.78 -4.68
CA LEU A 96 -4.15 2.63 -4.35
C LEU A 96 -3.83 1.24 -3.84
N SER A 97 -4.73 0.64 -3.07
CA SER A 97 -4.53 -0.72 -2.55
C SER A 97 -4.54 -1.75 -3.67
N LEU A 98 -5.43 -1.60 -4.65
CA LEU A 98 -5.44 -2.47 -5.82
C LEU A 98 -4.13 -2.37 -6.60
N LEU A 99 -3.61 -1.17 -6.76
CA LEU A 99 -2.34 -0.97 -7.45
C LEU A 99 -1.18 -1.52 -6.63
N ALA A 100 -1.21 -1.33 -5.32
CA ALA A 100 -0.17 -1.85 -4.42
C ALA A 100 -0.05 -3.37 -4.51
N ASN A 101 -1.16 -4.08 -4.64
CA ASN A 101 -1.14 -5.53 -4.76
C ASN A 101 -0.41 -6.04 -6.00
N GLU A 102 -0.26 -5.22 -7.02
CA GLU A 102 0.54 -5.58 -8.20
C GLU A 102 2.03 -5.58 -7.89
N VAL A 103 2.45 -4.87 -6.85
CA VAL A 103 3.86 -4.77 -6.46
C VAL A 103 4.18 -5.74 -5.33
N SER A 104 3.41 -5.70 -4.25
CA SER A 104 3.62 -6.54 -3.08
C SER A 104 2.36 -6.57 -2.22
N TRP A 105 2.04 -7.75 -1.69
CA TRP A 105 0.93 -7.91 -0.75
C TRP A 105 1.29 -7.43 0.66
N ASP A 106 2.52 -7.01 0.87
CA ASP A 106 2.98 -6.52 2.16
C ASP A 106 2.75 -5.03 2.37
N ILE A 107 2.31 -4.33 1.32
CA ILE A 107 2.05 -2.89 1.40
C ILE A 107 0.73 -2.64 2.10
N GLU A 108 0.78 -1.79 3.13
CA GLU A 108 -0.40 -1.21 3.75
C GLU A 108 -0.50 0.25 3.35
N ILE A 109 -1.58 0.61 2.66
CA ILE A 109 -1.79 1.96 2.15
C ILE A 109 -2.41 2.85 3.22
N HIS A 110 -1.85 4.05 3.35
CA HIS A 110 -2.39 5.13 4.15
C HIS A 110 -2.68 6.30 3.20
N ALA A 111 -3.92 6.38 2.74
CA ALA A 111 -4.35 7.47 1.87
C ALA A 111 -4.57 8.72 2.72
N VAL A 112 -3.91 9.81 2.35
CA VAL A 112 -4.01 11.09 3.08
C VAL A 112 -4.56 12.13 2.14
N ALA A 113 -5.69 12.75 2.52
CA ALA A 113 -6.24 13.85 1.75
C ALA A 113 -5.31 15.07 1.84
N PRO A 114 -5.21 15.88 0.77
CA PRO A 114 -4.34 17.07 0.80
C PRO A 114 -4.63 18.01 1.97
N ILE A 115 -5.90 18.17 2.34
CA ILE A 115 -6.27 19.03 3.46
C ILE A 115 -5.71 18.50 4.79
N ASP A 116 -5.73 17.18 4.98
CA ASP A 116 -5.21 16.56 6.19
C ASP A 116 -3.69 16.64 6.24
N TRP A 117 -3.04 16.54 5.10
CA TRP A 117 -1.60 16.73 4.99
C TRP A 117 -1.19 18.13 5.41
N GLN A 118 -1.96 19.14 5.01
CA GLN A 118 -1.70 20.54 5.36
C GLN A 118 -1.97 20.81 6.84
N ARG A 119 -3.02 20.20 7.40
CA ARG A 119 -3.36 20.39 8.81
C ARG A 119 -2.31 19.84 9.76
N GLY A 120 -1.66 18.75 9.38
CA GLY A 120 -0.66 18.14 10.23
C GLY A 120 -1.24 17.45 11.45
N ASP A 121 -2.24 16.60 11.25
CA ASP A 121 -2.75 15.72 12.31
C ASP A 121 -1.60 14.86 12.87
N PRO A 122 -1.73 14.29 14.10
CA PRO A 122 -0.66 13.50 14.69
C PRO A 122 -0.10 12.40 13.79
N HIS A 123 -0.97 11.71 13.05
CA HIS A 123 -0.56 10.68 12.11
C HIS A 123 0.30 11.27 10.97
N VAL A 124 -0.13 12.40 10.43
CA VAL A 124 0.59 13.11 9.37
C VAL A 124 1.94 13.61 9.87
N LEU A 125 1.99 14.12 11.09
CA LEU A 125 3.25 14.58 11.70
C LEU A 125 4.24 13.44 11.85
N GLU A 126 3.79 12.24 12.19
CA GLU A 126 4.64 11.07 12.26
C GLU A 126 5.21 10.71 10.89
N ILE A 127 4.37 10.73 9.85
CA ILE A 127 4.81 10.49 8.48
C ILE A 127 5.87 11.52 8.07
N LYS A 128 5.65 12.79 8.38
CA LYS A 128 6.61 13.85 8.06
C LYS A 128 7.92 13.70 8.80
N LYS A 129 7.88 13.18 10.01
CA LYS A 129 9.08 13.02 10.84
C LYS A 129 9.92 11.82 10.41
N TRP A 130 9.28 10.69 10.15
CA TRP A 130 9.97 9.41 9.93
C TRP A 130 9.91 8.92 8.50
N GLY A 131 9.01 9.46 7.68
CA GLY A 131 8.79 8.99 6.33
C GLY A 131 9.97 9.23 5.42
N VAL A 132 10.27 8.25 4.59
CA VAL A 132 11.28 8.33 3.56
C VAL A 132 10.58 8.54 2.22
N PRO A 133 10.84 9.65 1.52
CA PRO A 133 10.22 9.89 0.22
C PRO A 133 10.55 8.79 -0.77
N ALA A 134 9.55 8.37 -1.50
CA ALA A 134 9.70 7.35 -2.53
C ALA A 134 9.47 7.92 -3.93
#